data_a5eef15a7b742da1838f80bac93075f6
#
_entry.id   a5eef15a7b742da1838f80bac93075f6
#
_cell.length_a   1.000
_cell.length_b   1.000
_cell.length_c   1.000
_cell.angle_alpha   90.00
_cell.angle_beta   90.00
_cell.angle_gamma   90.00
#
_symmetry.space_group_name_H-M   'P 1'
#
loop_
_entity.id
_entity.type
_entity.pdbx_description
1 polymer ?
#
loop_
_entity_poly.entity_id
_entity_poly.type
_entity_poly.pdbx_seq_one_letter_code
_entity_poly.pdbx_strand_id
1 'polypeptide(L)'
;MIRRLQLVLILSLFLSLLFGGEPISFKGGYTRAVMREGQETILLSQGASVSSGSINFEAQTIELIGPEARYLVGNGAVKITDSANNIIINSTGISFDRESEQLLVDGWVEVQDLNNEIIATGAYLAYDRSEGILKIQIAAKLLHHTDSGPMVCRADTIEYNRETRKLSLIGNSVVEWKGDVYRASSTTVDLDSEEIEMEGNIKGTVHG
;
A
#
# COMPACT_ATOMS: atom_id res chain seq x y z
N MET A 1 15.07 52.09 6.46
CA MET A 1 14.28 51.41 5.38
C MET A 1 14.82 50.04 5.00
N ILE A 2 16.12 49.80 5.04
CA ILE A 2 16.77 48.53 4.60
C ILE A 2 16.42 47.30 5.49
N ARG A 3 16.23 47.51 6.79
CA ARG A 3 15.91 46.38 7.73
C ARG A 3 14.52 45.75 7.55
N ARG A 4 13.55 46.53 7.05
CA ARG A 4 12.18 45.99 6.78
C ARG A 4 12.10 45.19 5.48
N LEU A 5 12.95 45.52 4.50
CA LEU A 5 13.01 44.80 3.23
C LEU A 5 13.63 43.40 3.37
N GLN A 6 14.62 43.25 4.25
CA GLN A 6 15.25 41.96 4.52
C GLN A 6 14.29 41.00 5.27
N LEU A 7 13.44 41.53 6.15
CA LEU A 7 12.47 40.70 6.89
C LEU A 7 11.37 40.14 5.96
N VAL A 8 10.93 40.92 4.98
CA VAL A 8 9.94 40.47 3.99
C VAL A 8 10.53 39.45 3.02
N LEU A 9 11.81 39.58 2.65
CA LEU A 9 12.47 38.62 1.77
C LEU A 9 12.70 37.26 2.47
N ILE A 10 13.03 37.25 3.76
CA ILE A 10 13.19 36.03 4.56
C ILE A 10 11.82 35.35 4.77
N LEU A 11 10.76 36.13 5.01
CA LEU A 11 9.40 35.58 5.18
C LEU A 11 8.85 34.98 3.89
N SER A 12 9.15 35.57 2.72
CA SER A 12 8.74 35.01 1.42
C SER A 12 9.53 33.74 1.06
N LEU A 13 10.78 33.63 1.51
CA LEU A 13 11.60 32.42 1.32
C LEU A 13 11.12 31.26 2.20
N PHE A 14 10.61 31.56 3.44
CA PHE A 14 10.04 30.53 4.31
C PHE A 14 8.65 30.06 3.87
N LEU A 15 7.88 30.88 3.18
CA LEU A 15 6.55 30.52 2.68
C LEU A 15 6.62 29.55 1.46
N SER A 16 7.69 29.61 0.68
CA SER A 16 7.91 28.70 -0.45
C SER A 16 8.37 27.29 -0.03
N LEU A 17 8.77 27.09 1.24
CA LEU A 17 9.12 25.78 1.80
C LEU A 17 7.91 24.99 2.35
N LEU A 18 6.71 25.61 2.39
CA LEU A 18 5.50 25.00 2.96
C LEU A 18 4.55 24.38 1.90
N PHE A 19 4.85 24.51 0.60
CA PHE A 19 3.99 24.00 -0.49
C PHE A 19 4.73 23.16 -1.54
N GLY A 20 5.96 22.78 -1.30
CA GLY A 20 6.69 21.89 -2.20
C GLY A 20 6.42 20.43 -1.81
N GLY A 21 5.64 19.69 -2.59
CA GLY A 21 5.59 18.24 -2.49
C GLY A 21 7.00 17.63 -2.59
N GLU A 22 7.22 16.44 -2.03
CA GLU A 22 8.51 15.76 -2.11
C GLU A 22 8.97 15.63 -3.57
N PRO A 23 10.26 15.91 -3.87
CA PRO A 23 10.76 15.84 -5.23
C PRO A 23 10.67 14.42 -5.78
N ILE A 24 10.30 14.31 -7.05
CA ILE A 24 10.26 13.05 -7.77
C ILE A 24 11.54 12.89 -8.57
N SER A 25 12.21 11.74 -8.42
CA SER A 25 13.25 11.31 -9.33
C SER A 25 12.76 10.13 -10.17
N PHE A 26 13.12 10.09 -11.46
CA PHE A 26 12.70 9.00 -12.34
C PHE A 26 13.79 8.57 -13.31
N LYS A 27 13.68 7.32 -13.78
CA LYS A 27 14.56 6.70 -14.79
C LYS A 27 13.70 5.87 -15.76
N GLY A 28 14.18 5.73 -17.00
CA GLY A 28 13.57 4.84 -17.99
C GLY A 28 14.47 4.76 -19.23
N GLY A 29 14.37 3.66 -19.97
CA GLY A 29 15.08 3.51 -21.24
C GLY A 29 14.51 4.41 -22.34
N TYR A 30 13.23 4.79 -22.22
CA TYR A 30 12.57 5.76 -23.08
C TYR A 30 11.66 6.67 -22.24
N THR A 31 11.67 7.97 -22.54
CA THR A 31 10.85 8.95 -21.86
C THR A 31 10.15 9.86 -22.88
N ARG A 32 8.86 10.08 -22.71
CA ARG A 32 8.06 11.07 -23.44
C ARG A 32 7.35 11.98 -22.45
N ALA A 33 7.55 13.30 -22.59
CA ALA A 33 6.91 14.29 -21.73
C ALA A 33 6.00 15.21 -22.53
N VAL A 34 4.81 15.51 -22.00
CA VAL A 34 3.88 16.54 -22.45
C VAL A 34 3.75 17.53 -21.30
N MET A 35 4.17 18.79 -21.54
CA MET A 35 4.20 19.85 -20.52
C MET A 35 3.18 20.95 -20.82
N ARG A 36 1.99 20.57 -21.34
CA ARG A 36 0.91 21.51 -21.59
C ARG A 36 0.09 21.64 -20.30
N GLU A 37 -0.17 22.87 -19.88
CA GLU A 37 -0.98 23.18 -18.71
C GLU A 37 -2.32 22.40 -18.72
N GLY A 38 -2.62 21.69 -17.62
CA GLY A 38 -3.79 20.82 -17.47
C GLY A 38 -3.73 19.49 -18.23
N GLN A 39 -2.61 19.17 -18.90
CA GLN A 39 -2.39 17.91 -19.63
C GLN A 39 -0.97 17.36 -19.38
N GLU A 40 -0.38 17.70 -18.25
CA GLU A 40 0.98 17.30 -17.91
C GLU A 40 1.04 15.77 -17.78
N THR A 41 1.95 15.17 -18.54
CA THR A 41 2.15 13.73 -18.54
C THR A 41 3.61 13.40 -18.83
N ILE A 42 4.20 12.48 -18.07
CA ILE A 42 5.51 11.91 -18.34
C ILE A 42 5.34 10.38 -18.43
N LEU A 43 5.53 9.83 -19.61
CA LEU A 43 5.57 8.38 -19.83
C LEU A 43 7.01 7.89 -19.81
N LEU A 44 7.28 6.93 -18.95
CA LEU A 44 8.54 6.20 -18.84
C LEU A 44 8.32 4.76 -19.29
N SER A 45 9.25 4.20 -20.07
CA SER A 45 9.16 2.81 -20.52
C SER A 45 10.54 2.18 -20.68
N GLN A 46 10.56 0.86 -21.00
CA GLN A 46 11.76 0.04 -21.12
C GLN A 46 12.53 -0.07 -19.78
N GLY A 47 11.80 -0.44 -18.73
CA GLY A 47 12.32 -0.51 -17.36
C GLY A 47 12.26 0.86 -16.70
N ALA A 48 11.06 1.22 -16.22
CA ALA A 48 10.82 2.48 -15.54
C ALA A 48 11.03 2.35 -14.03
N SER A 49 11.59 3.39 -13.43
CA SER A 49 11.68 3.55 -11.97
C SER A 49 11.35 4.99 -11.59
N VAL A 50 10.56 5.15 -10.53
CA VAL A 50 10.19 6.44 -9.95
C VAL A 50 10.36 6.38 -8.45
N SER A 51 11.04 7.37 -7.87
CA SER A 51 11.21 7.50 -6.43
C SER A 51 10.61 8.81 -5.95
N SER A 52 9.84 8.75 -4.85
CA SER A 52 9.24 9.90 -4.17
C SER A 52 9.31 9.63 -2.66
N GLY A 53 10.11 10.42 -1.96
CA GLY A 53 10.38 10.19 -0.54
C GLY A 53 10.90 8.78 -0.26
N SER A 54 10.21 8.07 0.62
CA SER A 54 10.54 6.69 1.02
C SER A 54 10.04 5.61 0.04
N ILE A 55 9.25 5.98 -0.98
CA ILE A 55 8.65 5.01 -1.90
C ILE A 55 9.44 4.96 -3.20
N ASN A 56 9.73 3.73 -3.66
CA ASN A 56 10.27 3.45 -4.97
C ASN A 56 9.30 2.56 -5.75
N PHE A 57 9.00 2.97 -6.99
CA PHE A 57 8.18 2.24 -7.95
C PHE A 57 9.06 1.73 -9.08
N GLU A 58 8.94 0.47 -9.43
CA GLU A 58 9.57 -0.16 -10.58
C GLU A 58 8.52 -0.86 -11.44
N ALA A 59 8.55 -0.66 -12.76
CA ALA A 59 7.60 -1.29 -13.69
C ALA A 59 8.16 -1.35 -15.11
N GLN A 60 7.49 -2.05 -16.02
CA GLN A 60 7.82 -1.96 -17.44
C GLN A 60 7.52 -0.57 -17.99
N THR A 61 6.38 0.01 -17.58
CA THR A 61 5.99 1.38 -17.91
C THR A 61 5.45 2.09 -16.67
N ILE A 62 5.77 3.37 -16.53
CA ILE A 62 5.19 4.25 -15.51
C ILE A 62 4.74 5.54 -16.21
N GLU A 63 3.54 5.97 -15.91
CA GLU A 63 2.99 7.25 -16.34
C GLU A 63 2.77 8.15 -15.13
N LEU A 64 3.37 9.34 -15.16
CA LEU A 64 3.16 10.41 -14.20
C LEU A 64 2.18 11.40 -14.80
N ILE A 65 1.08 11.70 -14.12
CA ILE A 65 -0.05 12.43 -14.67
C ILE A 65 -0.43 13.59 -13.76
N GLY A 66 -0.76 14.72 -14.39
CA GLY A 66 -1.29 15.91 -13.76
C GLY A 66 -0.24 16.83 -13.12
N PRO A 67 -0.68 17.94 -12.54
CA PRO A 67 0.19 18.90 -11.88
C PRO A 67 1.08 18.23 -10.84
N GLU A 68 2.36 18.60 -10.82
CA GLU A 68 3.35 18.03 -9.89
C GLU A 68 3.42 16.48 -9.91
N ALA A 69 2.98 15.85 -11.02
CA ALA A 69 2.86 14.41 -11.16
C ALA A 69 2.06 13.77 -10.00
N ARG A 70 0.88 14.32 -9.74
CA ARG A 70 0.00 13.87 -8.66
C ARG A 70 -0.32 12.38 -8.75
N TYR A 71 -0.65 11.90 -9.95
CA TYR A 71 -0.99 10.49 -10.16
C TYR A 71 0.17 9.73 -10.79
N LEU A 72 0.41 8.54 -10.29
CA LEU A 72 1.34 7.58 -10.86
C LEU A 72 0.58 6.32 -11.24
N VAL A 73 0.72 5.89 -12.50
CA VAL A 73 0.16 4.63 -13.01
C VAL A 73 1.31 3.76 -13.49
N GLY A 74 1.46 2.59 -12.88
CA GLY A 74 2.49 1.62 -13.24
C GLY A 74 1.89 0.37 -13.87
N ASN A 75 2.51 -0.16 -14.92
CA ASN A 75 2.05 -1.36 -15.61
C ASN A 75 3.21 -2.30 -15.95
N GLY A 76 2.95 -3.60 -15.81
CA GLY A 76 3.83 -4.70 -16.17
C GLY A 76 4.94 -4.94 -15.13
N ALA A 77 4.88 -6.07 -14.43
CA ALA A 77 5.83 -6.49 -13.40
C ALA A 77 6.14 -5.36 -12.40
N VAL A 78 5.09 -4.82 -11.80
CA VAL A 78 5.20 -3.71 -10.87
C VAL A 78 5.76 -4.21 -9.54
N LYS A 79 6.77 -3.50 -9.03
CA LYS A 79 7.29 -3.64 -7.68
C LYS A 79 7.31 -2.28 -6.99
N ILE A 80 6.72 -2.21 -5.80
CA ILE A 80 6.78 -1.04 -4.93
C ILE A 80 7.55 -1.40 -3.69
N THR A 81 8.45 -0.53 -3.27
CA THR A 81 9.19 -0.65 -2.01
C THR A 81 8.95 0.63 -1.20
N ASP A 82 8.29 0.51 -0.07
CA ASP A 82 8.14 1.58 0.91
C ASP A 82 9.13 1.33 2.06
N SER A 83 10.25 2.03 2.02
CA SER A 83 11.33 1.83 3.00
C SER A 83 11.00 2.39 4.39
N ALA A 84 10.10 3.37 4.51
CA ALA A 84 9.67 3.90 5.80
C ALA A 84 8.78 2.90 6.55
N ASN A 85 7.93 2.18 5.81
CA ASN A 85 7.00 1.21 6.37
C ASN A 85 7.49 -0.25 6.29
N ASN A 86 8.64 -0.52 5.63
CA ASN A 86 9.13 -1.86 5.33
C ASN A 86 8.07 -2.74 4.63
N ILE A 87 7.37 -2.14 3.65
CA ILE A 87 6.39 -2.83 2.80
C ILE A 87 6.97 -3.05 1.40
N ILE A 88 6.73 -4.24 0.86
CA ILE A 88 6.95 -4.57 -0.54
C ILE A 88 5.61 -4.99 -1.15
N ILE A 89 5.26 -4.41 -2.30
CA ILE A 89 4.06 -4.80 -3.06
C ILE A 89 4.50 -5.22 -4.46
N ASN A 90 4.08 -6.42 -4.87
CA ASN A 90 4.25 -6.93 -6.22
C ASN A 90 2.88 -7.04 -6.91
N SER A 91 2.77 -6.57 -8.15
CA SER A 91 1.52 -6.61 -8.91
C SER A 91 1.75 -6.54 -10.41
N THR A 92 0.68 -6.60 -11.19
CA THR A 92 0.72 -6.42 -12.65
C THR A 92 0.42 -4.98 -13.08
N GLY A 93 -0.27 -4.22 -12.22
CA GLY A 93 -0.60 -2.82 -12.47
C GLY A 93 -1.00 -2.12 -11.19
N ILE A 94 -0.74 -0.83 -11.11
CA ILE A 94 -1.09 0.01 -9.96
C ILE A 94 -1.54 1.40 -10.40
N SER A 95 -2.32 2.06 -9.54
CA SER A 95 -2.48 3.50 -9.52
C SER A 95 -2.20 4.04 -8.12
N PHE A 96 -1.51 5.17 -8.04
CA PHE A 96 -1.17 5.83 -6.79
C PHE A 96 -1.48 7.32 -6.88
N ASP A 97 -2.29 7.84 -5.97
CA ASP A 97 -2.51 9.27 -5.77
C ASP A 97 -1.56 9.74 -4.65
N ARG A 98 -0.59 10.57 -5.02
CA ARG A 98 0.44 11.09 -4.12
C ARG A 98 -0.10 12.08 -3.08
N GLU A 99 -1.20 12.76 -3.40
CA GLU A 99 -1.80 13.75 -2.49
C GLU A 99 -2.59 13.07 -1.36
N SER A 100 -3.38 12.03 -1.69
CA SER A 100 -4.14 11.27 -0.70
C SER A 100 -3.40 10.06 -0.16
N GLU A 101 -2.20 9.75 -0.66
CA GLU A 101 -1.42 8.55 -0.33
C GLU A 101 -2.20 7.22 -0.52
N GLN A 102 -3.15 7.22 -1.45
CA GLN A 102 -3.96 6.05 -1.79
C GLN A 102 -3.34 5.24 -2.93
N LEU A 103 -3.09 3.96 -2.69
CA LEU A 103 -2.60 3.02 -3.70
C LEU A 103 -3.68 1.99 -4.00
N LEU A 104 -3.97 1.80 -5.28
CA LEU A 104 -4.95 0.82 -5.76
C LEU A 104 -4.29 -0.16 -6.72
N VAL A 105 -4.64 -1.43 -6.58
CA VAL A 105 -4.33 -2.50 -7.53
C VAL A 105 -5.62 -3.15 -7.98
N ASP A 106 -5.85 -3.21 -9.27
CA ASP A 106 -6.91 -4.01 -9.90
C ASP A 106 -6.26 -5.16 -10.65
N GLY A 107 -6.29 -6.33 -10.06
CA GLY A 107 -5.59 -7.53 -10.51
C GLY A 107 -4.80 -8.20 -9.39
N TRP A 108 -4.01 -9.22 -9.74
CA TRP A 108 -3.22 -9.95 -8.76
C TRP A 108 -2.24 -9.05 -8.00
N VAL A 109 -2.19 -9.26 -6.70
CA VAL A 109 -1.30 -8.52 -5.78
C VAL A 109 -0.74 -9.45 -4.71
N GLU A 110 0.51 -9.22 -4.37
CA GLU A 110 1.18 -9.73 -3.16
C GLU A 110 1.74 -8.56 -2.37
N VAL A 111 1.42 -8.51 -1.09
CA VAL A 111 1.93 -7.54 -0.12
C VAL A 111 2.78 -8.28 0.89
N GLN A 112 3.98 -7.79 1.17
CA GLN A 112 4.86 -8.25 2.23
C GLN A 112 5.05 -7.11 3.23
N ASP A 113 4.58 -7.28 4.46
CA ASP A 113 4.87 -6.42 5.60
C ASP A 113 5.97 -7.06 6.43
N LEU A 114 7.20 -6.58 6.22
CA LEU A 114 8.38 -7.18 6.83
C LEU A 114 8.49 -6.90 8.34
N ASN A 115 7.91 -5.80 8.81
CA ASN A 115 7.91 -5.47 10.23
C ASN A 115 6.98 -6.39 11.04
N ASN A 116 5.88 -6.80 10.42
CA ASN A 116 4.84 -7.58 11.09
C ASN A 116 4.84 -9.06 10.65
N GLU A 117 5.83 -9.49 9.86
CA GLU A 117 5.97 -10.87 9.35
C GLU A 117 4.70 -11.39 8.66
N ILE A 118 4.09 -10.51 7.83
CA ILE A 118 2.85 -10.78 7.11
C ILE A 118 3.10 -10.84 5.61
N ILE A 119 2.51 -11.84 4.97
CA ILE A 119 2.36 -11.89 3.51
C ILE A 119 0.87 -11.98 3.20
N ALA A 120 0.37 -11.11 2.34
CA ALA A 120 -1.02 -11.11 1.93
C ALA A 120 -1.16 -11.09 0.40
N THR A 121 -2.16 -11.80 -0.13
CA THR A 121 -2.43 -11.92 -1.56
C THR A 121 -3.91 -11.78 -1.86
N GLY A 122 -4.25 -11.34 -3.07
CA GLY A 122 -5.61 -11.23 -3.58
C GLY A 122 -5.63 -10.75 -5.03
N ALA A 123 -6.82 -10.40 -5.52
CA ALA A 123 -6.98 -9.86 -6.88
C ALA A 123 -7.44 -8.38 -6.88
N TYR A 124 -7.47 -7.75 -5.73
CA TYR A 124 -7.69 -6.32 -5.56
C TYR A 124 -7.05 -5.85 -4.25
N LEU A 125 -6.39 -4.70 -4.28
CA LEU A 125 -5.85 -4.03 -3.09
C LEU A 125 -6.24 -2.55 -3.11
N ALA A 126 -6.75 -2.06 -1.98
CA ALA A 126 -6.74 -0.65 -1.62
C ALA A 126 -5.84 -0.49 -0.39
N TYR A 127 -4.80 0.33 -0.51
CA TYR A 127 -3.89 0.63 0.59
C TYR A 127 -3.89 2.13 0.87
N ASP A 128 -4.41 2.48 2.04
CA ASP A 128 -4.27 3.81 2.61
C ASP A 128 -2.94 3.84 3.38
N ARG A 129 -1.96 4.52 2.78
CA ARG A 129 -0.62 4.57 3.34
C ARG A 129 -0.55 5.48 4.57
N SER A 130 -1.37 6.53 4.61
CA SER A 130 -1.42 7.50 5.72
C SER A 130 -2.02 6.89 6.99
N GLU A 131 -3.01 6.01 6.84
CA GLU A 131 -3.69 5.33 7.95
C GLU A 131 -3.12 3.93 8.23
N GLY A 132 -2.22 3.44 7.38
CA GLY A 132 -1.66 2.09 7.50
C GLY A 132 -2.68 0.97 7.28
N ILE A 133 -3.76 1.22 6.52
CA ILE A 133 -4.85 0.25 6.30
C ILE A 133 -4.74 -0.40 4.93
N LEU A 134 -4.61 -1.73 4.91
CA LEU A 134 -4.65 -2.54 3.69
C LEU A 134 -5.98 -3.29 3.61
N LYS A 135 -6.69 -3.12 2.49
CA LYS A 135 -7.90 -3.86 2.18
C LYS A 135 -7.69 -4.72 0.95
N ILE A 136 -7.64 -6.03 1.16
CA ILE A 136 -7.40 -7.04 0.11
C ILE A 136 -8.69 -7.78 -0.14
N GLN A 137 -9.07 -7.92 -1.41
CA GLN A 137 -10.33 -8.51 -1.80
C GLN A 137 -10.14 -9.55 -2.92
N ILE A 138 -11.16 -10.37 -3.10
CA ILE A 138 -11.25 -11.42 -4.11
C ILE A 138 -10.20 -12.49 -3.89
N ALA A 139 -10.61 -13.62 -3.29
CA ALA A 139 -9.74 -14.70 -2.86
C ALA A 139 -8.61 -14.22 -1.92
N ALA A 140 -8.95 -13.31 -1.01
CA ALA A 140 -8.00 -12.74 -0.09
C ALA A 140 -7.43 -13.80 0.85
N LYS A 141 -6.09 -13.81 0.95
CA LYS A 141 -5.34 -14.70 1.84
C LYS A 141 -4.27 -13.90 2.55
N LEU A 142 -4.08 -14.15 3.85
CA LEU A 142 -3.03 -13.57 4.66
C LEU A 142 -2.34 -14.69 5.44
N LEU A 143 -1.01 -14.67 5.43
CA LEU A 143 -0.14 -15.50 6.24
C LEU A 143 0.56 -14.59 7.24
N HIS A 144 0.44 -14.89 8.52
CA HIS A 144 1.20 -14.28 9.61
C HIS A 144 2.08 -15.31 10.27
N HIS A 145 3.36 -15.02 10.42
CA HIS A 145 4.29 -15.87 11.13
C HIS A 145 4.20 -15.55 12.64
N THR A 146 3.82 -16.53 13.45
CA THR A 146 3.77 -16.41 14.91
C THR A 146 4.78 -17.34 15.56
N ASP A 147 5.14 -17.08 16.82
CA ASP A 147 6.02 -17.96 17.61
C ASP A 147 5.48 -19.39 17.70
N SER A 148 4.18 -19.56 17.58
CA SER A 148 3.48 -20.85 17.66
C SER A 148 3.26 -21.52 16.29
N GLY A 149 3.84 -20.96 15.22
CA GLY A 149 3.71 -21.41 13.83
C GLY A 149 2.84 -20.49 12.96
N PRO A 150 2.70 -20.80 11.68
CA PRO A 150 2.00 -19.92 10.75
C PRO A 150 0.49 -19.89 11.02
N MET A 151 -0.07 -18.68 11.10
CA MET A 151 -1.50 -18.43 11.04
C MET A 151 -1.89 -18.10 9.60
N VAL A 152 -2.88 -18.81 9.05
CA VAL A 152 -3.38 -18.60 7.69
C VAL A 152 -4.82 -18.13 7.73
N CYS A 153 -5.07 -16.91 7.28
CA CYS A 153 -6.39 -16.32 7.19
C CYS A 153 -6.85 -16.28 5.72
N ARG A 154 -8.14 -16.57 5.46
CA ARG A 154 -8.79 -16.43 4.16
C ARG A 154 -10.17 -15.83 4.34
N ALA A 155 -10.58 -14.97 3.40
CA ALA A 155 -11.92 -14.39 3.35
C ALA A 155 -12.22 -13.84 1.95
N ASP A 156 -13.45 -13.38 1.72
CA ASP A 156 -13.77 -12.61 0.53
C ASP A 156 -13.08 -11.24 0.58
N THR A 157 -12.99 -10.64 1.78
CA THR A 157 -12.25 -9.40 2.07
C THR A 157 -11.45 -9.57 3.35
N ILE A 158 -10.19 -9.15 3.33
CA ILE A 158 -9.35 -8.98 4.51
C ILE A 158 -8.98 -7.51 4.63
N GLU A 159 -9.33 -6.89 5.75
CA GLU A 159 -8.86 -5.57 6.12
C GLU A 159 -7.84 -5.71 7.24
N TYR A 160 -6.63 -5.20 7.01
CA TYR A 160 -5.53 -5.24 7.95
C TYR A 160 -5.11 -3.83 8.33
N ASN A 161 -5.29 -3.51 9.60
CA ASN A 161 -4.76 -2.28 10.18
C ASN A 161 -3.39 -2.59 10.79
N ARG A 162 -2.34 -2.01 10.20
CA ARG A 162 -0.93 -2.25 10.57
C ARG A 162 -0.56 -1.66 11.92
N GLU A 163 -1.16 -0.52 12.28
CA GLU A 163 -0.84 0.18 13.54
C GLU A 163 -1.44 -0.52 14.75
N THR A 164 -2.71 -0.93 14.62
CA THR A 164 -3.40 -1.65 15.70
C THR A 164 -3.18 -3.16 15.65
N ARG A 165 -2.50 -3.67 14.60
CA ARG A 165 -2.24 -5.09 14.33
C ARG A 165 -3.50 -5.95 14.36
N LYS A 166 -4.62 -5.40 13.87
CA LYS A 166 -5.92 -6.09 13.80
C LYS A 166 -6.29 -6.47 12.39
N LEU A 167 -6.85 -7.67 12.26
CA LEU A 167 -7.43 -8.18 11.02
C LEU A 167 -8.95 -8.22 11.15
N SER A 168 -9.65 -7.79 10.10
CA SER A 168 -11.07 -8.03 9.90
C SER A 168 -11.26 -8.89 8.67
N LEU A 169 -11.78 -10.10 8.84
CA LEU A 169 -12.05 -11.08 7.81
C LEU A 169 -13.55 -11.08 7.54
N ILE A 170 -13.96 -10.67 6.35
CA ILE A 170 -15.38 -10.48 5.98
C ILE A 170 -15.74 -11.40 4.83
N GLY A 171 -16.79 -12.18 5.01
CA GLY A 171 -17.31 -13.14 4.04
C GLY A 171 -16.48 -14.42 3.98
N ASN A 172 -17.11 -15.55 4.28
CA ASN A 172 -16.50 -16.89 4.22
C ASN A 172 -15.15 -16.99 4.96
N SER A 173 -15.07 -16.35 6.14
CA SER A 173 -13.84 -16.28 6.89
C SER A 173 -13.36 -17.67 7.35
N VAL A 174 -12.05 -17.93 7.19
CA VAL A 174 -11.37 -19.13 7.67
C VAL A 174 -10.05 -18.72 8.31
N VAL A 175 -9.82 -19.16 9.53
CA VAL A 175 -8.53 -19.04 10.21
C VAL A 175 -8.02 -20.46 10.50
N GLU A 176 -6.80 -20.75 10.04
CA GLU A 176 -6.08 -21.99 10.31
C GLU A 176 -4.86 -21.66 11.16
N TRP A 177 -4.77 -22.17 12.36
CA TRP A 177 -3.68 -21.88 13.29
C TRP A 177 -3.49 -23.00 14.33
N LYS A 178 -2.25 -23.37 14.62
CA LYS A 178 -1.90 -24.44 15.59
C LYS A 178 -2.57 -25.81 15.30
N GLY A 179 -2.91 -26.07 14.04
CA GLY A 179 -3.67 -27.27 13.65
C GLY A 179 -5.19 -27.10 13.74
N ASP A 180 -5.66 -26.06 14.37
CA ASP A 180 -7.08 -25.75 14.51
C ASP A 180 -7.60 -25.01 13.28
N VAL A 181 -8.90 -25.16 13.03
CA VAL A 181 -9.59 -24.51 11.92
C VAL A 181 -10.87 -23.84 12.42
N TYR A 182 -10.98 -22.55 12.20
CA TYR A 182 -12.13 -21.73 12.57
C TYR A 182 -12.79 -21.17 11.33
N ARG A 183 -14.12 -21.27 11.23
CA ARG A 183 -14.92 -20.74 10.12
C ARG A 183 -16.08 -19.93 10.65
N ALA A 184 -16.37 -18.79 10.02
CA ALA A 184 -17.47 -17.92 10.38
C ALA A 184 -17.93 -17.07 9.18
N SER A 185 -19.01 -16.30 9.34
CA SER A 185 -19.38 -15.27 8.36
C SER A 185 -18.39 -14.11 8.40
N SER A 186 -17.94 -13.73 9.60
CA SER A 186 -16.86 -12.75 9.83
C SER A 186 -16.00 -13.16 11.02
N THR A 187 -14.75 -12.70 11.01
CA THR A 187 -13.79 -12.98 12.10
C THR A 187 -12.92 -11.74 12.29
N THR A 188 -12.72 -11.33 13.54
CA THR A 188 -11.71 -10.36 13.92
C THR A 188 -10.55 -11.09 14.60
N VAL A 189 -9.33 -10.78 14.23
CA VAL A 189 -8.12 -11.33 14.85
C VAL A 189 -7.28 -10.18 15.36
N ASP A 190 -6.96 -10.20 16.64
CA ASP A 190 -5.96 -9.34 17.25
C ASP A 190 -4.63 -10.10 17.24
N LEU A 191 -3.65 -9.59 16.49
CA LEU A 191 -2.37 -10.29 16.28
C LEU A 191 -1.42 -10.16 17.49
N ASP A 192 -1.65 -9.21 18.39
CA ASP A 192 -0.83 -9.03 19.58
C ASP A 192 -1.29 -9.92 20.74
N SER A 193 -2.61 -10.00 20.95
CA SER A 193 -3.20 -10.85 22.00
C SER A 193 -3.48 -12.27 21.53
N GLU A 194 -3.35 -12.54 20.22
CA GLU A 194 -3.74 -13.81 19.58
C GLU A 194 -5.22 -14.16 19.80
N GLU A 195 -6.07 -13.15 20.05
CA GLU A 195 -7.50 -13.33 20.26
C GLU A 195 -8.25 -13.42 18.92
N ILE A 196 -9.18 -14.36 18.84
CA ILE A 196 -10.01 -14.59 17.65
C ILE A 196 -11.48 -14.46 18.06
N GLU A 197 -12.14 -13.44 17.56
CA GLU A 197 -13.58 -13.25 17.70
C GLU A 197 -14.30 -13.65 16.42
N MET A 198 -15.37 -14.42 16.52
CA MET A 198 -16.11 -14.91 15.35
C MET A 198 -17.59 -14.57 15.44
N GLU A 199 -18.19 -14.27 14.29
CA GLU A 199 -19.59 -13.93 14.17
C GLU A 199 -20.26 -14.62 12.97
N GLY A 200 -21.44 -15.20 13.18
CA GLY A 200 -22.29 -15.83 12.17
C GLY A 200 -21.77 -17.14 11.60
N ASN A 201 -22.62 -18.16 11.56
CA ASN A 201 -22.35 -19.50 10.99
C ASN A 201 -21.05 -20.16 11.51
N ILE A 202 -20.79 -20.03 12.80
CA ILE A 202 -19.54 -20.46 13.42
C ILE A 202 -19.40 -21.99 13.38
N LYS A 203 -18.23 -22.46 12.90
CA LYS A 203 -17.79 -23.85 12.94
C LYS A 203 -16.32 -23.89 13.28
N GLY A 204 -15.92 -24.81 14.15
CA GLY A 204 -14.52 -24.99 14.54
C GLY A 204 -14.15 -26.46 14.64
N THR A 205 -12.87 -26.76 14.40
CA THR A 205 -12.23 -28.05 14.72
C THR A 205 -10.98 -27.71 15.50
N VAL A 206 -10.89 -28.24 16.71
CA VAL A 206 -9.77 -28.05 17.64
C VAL A 206 -9.11 -29.40 17.87
N HIS A 207 -7.78 -29.42 17.72
CA HIS A 207 -6.95 -30.59 17.97
C HIS A 207 -6.24 -30.38 19.31
N GLY A 208 -6.47 -31.30 20.24
CA GLY A 208 -5.81 -31.27 21.57
C GLY A 208 -4.45 -31.95 21.56
#